data_c3d6a3176cd1264396361975cd9d3c7e
#
_entry.id   c3d6a3176cd1264396361975cd9d3c7e
#
_cell.length_a   1.000
_cell.length_b   1.000
_cell.length_c   1.000
_cell.angle_alpha   90.00
_cell.angle_beta   90.00
_cell.angle_gamma   90.00
#
_symmetry.space_group_name_H-M   'P 1'
#
loop_
_entity.id
_entity.type
_entity.pdbx_description
1 polymer ?
#
loop_
_entity_poly.entity_id
_entity_poly.type
_entity_poly.pdbx_seq_one_letter_code
_entity_poly.pdbx_strand_id
1 'polypeptide(L)'
;DHINKVDFSKRPFTLFGDSGTYTCDALIIATGASAKYLGLESETSFMGRGVSACATCDGFFYRGKEVVVVGGGNTAVEEALYLTNHATQVTIVHRRDHFRAERILQERLFKHPKIKVVWDSAIDEICGTENPNKVTHVRLKNVKTGALTDLKADGVFISTAGVGVLPEGLDLSADKARPGDRV
;
A
#
# COMPACT_ATOMS: atom_id res chain seq x y z
N ASP A 1 -18.33 20.86 -6.48
CA ASP A 1 -17.70 21.36 -7.70
C ASP A 1 -16.37 20.64 -7.91
N HIS A 2 -16.00 20.38 -9.14
CA HIS A 2 -14.70 19.80 -9.45
C HIS A 2 -13.67 20.91 -9.65
N ILE A 3 -12.57 20.86 -8.88
CA ILE A 3 -11.51 21.87 -8.99
C ILE A 3 -10.46 21.39 -10.00
N ASN A 4 -10.31 22.16 -11.08
CA ASN A 4 -9.44 21.83 -12.21
C ASN A 4 -8.04 22.43 -12.09
N LYS A 5 -7.94 23.58 -11.36
CA LYS A 5 -6.69 24.31 -11.25
C LYS A 5 -6.65 25.07 -9.92
N VAL A 6 -5.46 25.21 -9.36
CA VAL A 6 -5.20 26.06 -8.19
C VAL A 6 -4.04 27.02 -8.51
N ASP A 7 -4.24 28.30 -8.19
CA ASP A 7 -3.19 29.31 -8.24
C ASP A 7 -2.71 29.64 -6.83
N PHE A 8 -1.48 29.27 -6.52
CA PHE A 8 -0.81 29.51 -5.24
C PHE A 8 0.10 30.76 -5.26
N SER A 9 0.15 31.49 -6.37
CA SER A 9 1.11 32.60 -6.55
C SER A 9 0.95 33.74 -5.54
N LYS A 10 -0.27 33.94 -5.04
CA LYS A 10 -0.60 34.96 -4.04
C LYS A 10 -1.73 34.49 -3.12
N ARG A 11 -1.85 35.13 -1.96
CA ARG A 11 -3.00 34.95 -1.06
C ARG A 11 -4.02 36.08 -1.26
N PRO A 12 -5.35 35.78 -1.18
CA PRO A 12 -5.91 34.44 -1.06
C PRO A 12 -5.60 33.56 -2.28
N PHE A 13 -5.41 32.25 -2.08
CA PHE A 13 -5.26 31.29 -3.17
C PHE A 13 -6.52 31.23 -4.02
N THR A 14 -6.38 31.04 -5.31
CA THR A 14 -7.51 30.99 -6.22
C THR A 14 -7.69 29.58 -6.79
N LEU A 15 -8.90 29.04 -6.65
CA LEU A 15 -9.29 27.73 -7.15
C LEU A 15 -10.27 27.91 -8.31
N PHE A 16 -10.00 27.24 -9.43
CA PHE A 16 -10.84 27.26 -10.61
C PHE A 16 -11.61 25.95 -10.68
N GLY A 17 -12.92 26.02 -10.54
CA GLY A 17 -13.84 24.90 -10.64
C GLY A 17 -14.67 24.96 -11.91
N ASP A 18 -15.43 23.88 -12.18
CA ASP A 18 -16.32 23.81 -13.34
C ASP A 18 -17.45 24.85 -13.26
N SER A 19 -17.94 25.12 -12.05
CA SER A 19 -19.07 26.03 -11.82
C SER A 19 -18.67 27.43 -11.41
N GLY A 20 -17.39 27.68 -11.07
CA GLY A 20 -16.95 28.99 -10.64
C GLY A 20 -15.52 29.06 -10.12
N THR A 21 -15.18 30.25 -9.64
CA THR A 21 -13.88 30.54 -9.05
C THR A 21 -14.04 30.79 -7.55
N TYR A 22 -13.18 30.16 -6.75
CA TYR A 22 -13.21 30.23 -5.27
C TYR A 22 -11.89 30.79 -4.76
N THR A 23 -11.92 31.42 -3.60
CA THR A 23 -10.71 31.90 -2.92
C THR A 23 -10.62 31.39 -1.51
N CYS A 24 -9.39 31.13 -1.03
CA CYS A 24 -9.15 30.73 0.36
C CYS A 24 -7.75 31.15 0.82
N ASP A 25 -7.59 31.37 2.13
CA ASP A 25 -6.29 31.67 2.72
C ASP A 25 -5.46 30.41 3.04
N ALA A 26 -6.13 29.26 3.17
CA ALA A 26 -5.52 27.96 3.35
C ALA A 26 -6.28 26.88 2.57
N LEU A 27 -5.56 25.92 2.02
CA LEU A 27 -6.11 24.83 1.24
C LEU A 27 -5.61 23.48 1.78
N ILE A 28 -6.54 22.56 2.02
CA ILE A 28 -6.23 21.16 2.33
C ILE A 28 -6.57 20.32 1.12
N ILE A 29 -5.56 19.63 0.55
CA ILE A 29 -5.73 18.69 -0.56
C ILE A 29 -5.95 17.30 0.03
N ALA A 30 -7.19 16.81 -0.03
CA ALA A 30 -7.61 15.54 0.56
C ALA A 30 -8.27 14.63 -0.49
N THR A 31 -7.62 14.47 -1.63
CA THR A 31 -8.15 13.76 -2.80
C THR A 31 -8.00 12.24 -2.73
N GLY A 32 -7.45 11.72 -1.64
CA GLY A 32 -7.23 10.30 -1.42
C GLY A 32 -5.99 9.76 -2.11
N ALA A 33 -5.89 8.44 -2.12
CA ALA A 33 -4.82 7.71 -2.80
C ALA A 33 -5.37 6.41 -3.37
N SER A 34 -4.83 5.98 -4.50
CA SER A 34 -5.09 4.65 -5.05
C SER A 34 -3.99 3.69 -4.64
N ALA A 35 -4.39 2.48 -4.25
CA ALA A 35 -3.46 1.40 -3.99
C ALA A 35 -2.74 1.02 -5.29
N LYS A 36 -1.43 0.87 -5.21
CA LYS A 36 -0.65 0.34 -6.32
C LYS A 36 -0.54 -1.17 -6.16
N TYR A 37 -1.26 -1.89 -6.96
CA TYR A 37 -1.23 -3.35 -7.03
C TYR A 37 -0.01 -3.88 -7.78
N LEU A 38 0.20 -5.21 -7.77
CA LEU A 38 1.34 -5.85 -8.42
C LEU A 38 1.13 -5.98 -9.94
N GLY A 39 -0.12 -5.97 -10.39
CA GLY A 39 -0.50 -6.14 -11.79
C GLY A 39 -0.57 -7.60 -12.25
N LEU A 40 -0.75 -8.53 -11.32
CA LEU A 40 -0.92 -9.95 -11.61
C LEU A 40 -2.40 -10.25 -11.91
N GLU A 41 -2.68 -11.10 -12.90
CA GLU A 41 -4.05 -11.57 -13.17
C GLU A 41 -4.65 -12.28 -11.96
N SER A 42 -3.83 -13.10 -11.26
CA SER A 42 -4.22 -13.80 -10.05
C SER A 42 -4.58 -12.84 -8.91
N GLU A 43 -3.94 -11.66 -8.83
CA GLU A 43 -4.28 -10.62 -7.85
C GLU A 43 -5.72 -10.13 -8.06
N THR A 44 -6.10 -9.84 -9.30
CA THR A 44 -7.45 -9.40 -9.67
C THR A 44 -8.50 -10.47 -9.34
N SER A 45 -8.19 -11.74 -9.58
CA SER A 45 -9.10 -12.86 -9.33
C SER A 45 -9.48 -13.02 -7.86
N PHE A 46 -8.59 -12.66 -6.94
CA PHE A 46 -8.80 -12.76 -5.49
C PHE A 46 -9.04 -11.43 -4.80
N MET A 47 -9.22 -10.33 -5.53
CA MET A 47 -9.51 -9.01 -4.98
C MET A 47 -10.73 -9.04 -4.08
N GLY A 48 -10.59 -8.58 -2.81
CA GLY A 48 -11.66 -8.64 -1.79
C GLY A 48 -12.02 -10.06 -1.31
N ARG A 49 -11.32 -11.09 -1.80
CA ARG A 49 -11.53 -12.51 -1.44
C ARG A 49 -10.24 -13.20 -1.02
N GLY A 50 -9.32 -12.45 -0.49
CA GLY A 50 -8.00 -12.90 -0.07
C GLY A 50 -6.90 -11.90 -0.40
N VAL A 51 -7.12 -10.98 -1.34
CA VAL A 51 -6.22 -9.88 -1.65
C VAL A 51 -6.82 -8.57 -1.17
N SER A 52 -6.05 -7.81 -0.42
CA SER A 52 -6.40 -6.48 0.11
C SER A 52 -5.22 -5.53 0.00
N ALA A 53 -5.50 -4.22 0.03
CA ALA A 53 -4.51 -3.15 0.12
C ALA A 53 -4.70 -2.28 1.37
N CYS A 54 -5.48 -2.77 2.36
CA CYS A 54 -5.78 -2.04 3.59
C CYS A 54 -5.85 -3.00 4.79
N ALA A 55 -4.78 -3.08 5.56
CA ALA A 55 -4.74 -3.95 6.74
C ALA A 55 -5.72 -3.50 7.83
N THR A 56 -5.92 -2.21 8.02
CA THR A 56 -6.87 -1.67 9.01
C THR A 56 -8.33 -1.92 8.61
N CYS A 57 -8.62 -1.99 7.30
CA CYS A 57 -9.96 -2.29 6.79
C CYS A 57 -10.31 -3.79 6.95
N ASP A 58 -9.39 -4.66 6.52
CA ASP A 58 -9.68 -6.07 6.28
C ASP A 58 -8.98 -7.02 7.26
N GLY A 59 -8.02 -6.55 8.05
CA GLY A 59 -7.22 -7.40 8.94
C GLY A 59 -8.05 -8.23 9.92
N PHE A 60 -9.20 -7.74 10.35
CA PHE A 60 -10.11 -8.45 11.23
C PHE A 60 -10.60 -9.80 10.65
N PHE A 61 -10.79 -9.90 9.33
CA PHE A 61 -11.24 -11.13 8.67
C PHE A 61 -10.19 -12.25 8.66
N TYR A 62 -8.95 -11.90 9.01
CA TYR A 62 -7.82 -12.83 9.07
C TYR A 62 -7.45 -13.25 10.50
N ARG A 63 -8.37 -13.11 11.44
CA ARG A 63 -8.16 -13.58 12.81
C ARG A 63 -7.90 -15.09 12.83
N GLY A 64 -6.80 -15.48 13.46
CA GLY A 64 -6.38 -16.89 13.56
C GLY A 64 -5.81 -17.49 12.27
N LYS A 65 -5.50 -16.67 11.26
CA LYS A 65 -5.00 -17.09 9.95
C LYS A 65 -3.56 -16.66 9.72
N GLU A 66 -2.95 -17.20 8.66
CA GLU A 66 -1.61 -16.81 8.19
C GLU A 66 -1.76 -15.82 7.02
N VAL A 67 -1.04 -14.71 7.08
CA VAL A 67 -1.14 -13.68 6.04
C VAL A 67 0.24 -13.27 5.52
N VAL A 68 0.24 -12.82 4.28
CA VAL A 68 1.41 -12.25 3.60
C VAL A 68 1.22 -10.75 3.42
N VAL A 69 2.27 -9.97 3.69
CA VAL A 69 2.34 -8.54 3.38
C VAL A 69 3.41 -8.34 2.33
N VAL A 70 3.09 -7.64 1.26
CA VAL A 70 4.03 -7.36 0.16
C VAL A 70 4.47 -5.92 0.20
N GLY A 71 5.75 -5.69 0.43
CA GLY A 71 6.29 -4.33 0.47
C GLY A 71 7.57 -4.22 1.30
N GLY A 72 8.03 -2.99 1.53
CA GLY A 72 9.27 -2.75 2.30
C GLY A 72 9.48 -1.28 2.67
N GLY A 73 8.45 -0.47 2.55
CA GLY A 73 8.37 0.90 3.08
C GLY A 73 7.68 0.95 4.43
N ASN A 74 7.50 2.14 4.98
CA ASN A 74 6.83 2.36 6.27
C ASN A 74 5.46 1.68 6.30
N THR A 75 4.63 1.91 5.30
CA THR A 75 3.28 1.32 5.20
C THR A 75 3.30 -0.20 5.34
N ALA A 76 4.19 -0.90 4.62
CA ALA A 76 4.26 -2.35 4.68
C ALA A 76 4.66 -2.86 6.07
N VAL A 77 5.59 -2.18 6.73
CA VAL A 77 6.05 -2.55 8.08
C VAL A 77 4.96 -2.25 9.11
N GLU A 78 4.29 -1.11 9.03
CA GLU A 78 3.18 -0.73 9.91
C GLU A 78 1.99 -1.67 9.75
N GLU A 79 1.60 -2.00 8.53
CA GLU A 79 0.53 -2.96 8.26
C GLU A 79 0.88 -4.37 8.75
N ALA A 80 2.12 -4.82 8.56
CA ALA A 80 2.57 -6.10 9.09
C ALA A 80 2.48 -6.15 10.63
N LEU A 81 2.91 -5.08 11.30
CA LEU A 81 2.79 -4.95 12.76
C LEU A 81 1.32 -4.92 13.20
N TYR A 82 0.46 -4.17 12.50
CA TYR A 82 -0.96 -4.11 12.80
C TYR A 82 -1.63 -5.49 12.68
N LEU A 83 -1.35 -6.23 11.61
CA LEU A 83 -1.93 -7.55 11.35
C LEU A 83 -1.58 -8.58 12.42
N THR A 84 -0.51 -8.41 13.17
CA THR A 84 -0.18 -9.31 14.31
C THR A 84 -1.24 -9.32 15.40
N ASN A 85 -2.09 -8.29 15.49
CA ASN A 85 -3.23 -8.26 16.44
C ASN A 85 -4.33 -9.26 16.05
N HIS A 86 -4.36 -9.70 14.82
CA HIS A 86 -5.39 -10.59 14.28
C HIS A 86 -4.82 -11.93 13.83
N ALA A 87 -3.82 -11.91 12.99
CA ALA A 87 -3.20 -13.10 12.39
C ALA A 87 -2.38 -13.90 13.41
N THR A 88 -2.25 -15.19 13.15
CA THR A 88 -1.33 -16.08 13.89
C THR A 88 0.11 -15.92 13.43
N GLN A 89 0.29 -15.69 12.13
CA GLN A 89 1.58 -15.47 11.49
C GLN A 89 1.43 -14.40 10.40
N VAL A 90 2.36 -13.47 10.36
CA VAL A 90 2.50 -12.47 9.28
C VAL A 90 3.84 -12.71 8.60
N THR A 91 3.84 -12.93 7.30
CA THR A 91 5.08 -13.03 6.52
C THR A 91 5.19 -11.83 5.60
N ILE A 92 6.20 -10.99 5.82
CA ILE A 92 6.47 -9.85 4.93
C ILE A 92 7.43 -10.30 3.81
N VAL A 93 7.01 -10.12 2.58
CA VAL A 93 7.78 -10.47 1.37
C VAL A 93 8.34 -9.20 0.75
N HIS A 94 9.65 -9.14 0.60
CA HIS A 94 10.32 -7.99 0.01
C HIS A 94 11.35 -8.40 -1.04
N ARG A 95 11.33 -7.68 -2.19
CA ARG A 95 12.19 -7.95 -3.35
C ARG A 95 13.67 -7.56 -3.17
N ARG A 96 14.02 -6.93 -2.07
CA ARG A 96 15.39 -6.55 -1.70
C ARG A 96 15.80 -7.23 -0.42
N ASP A 97 17.06 -7.11 -0.05
CA ASP A 97 17.66 -7.64 1.17
C ASP A 97 17.57 -6.67 2.38
N HIS A 98 16.92 -5.53 2.20
CA HIS A 98 16.72 -4.53 3.26
C HIS A 98 15.44 -3.74 3.04
N PHE A 99 14.83 -3.27 4.12
CA PHE A 99 13.69 -2.36 4.08
C PHE A 99 14.13 -0.91 3.87
N ARG A 100 13.22 -0.12 3.30
CA ARG A 100 13.33 1.35 3.24
C ARG A 100 12.54 2.04 4.35
N ALA A 101 11.85 1.27 5.17
CA ALA A 101 11.10 1.76 6.32
C ALA A 101 12.04 2.40 7.35
N GLU A 102 11.50 3.26 8.19
CA GLU A 102 12.23 3.87 9.30
C GLU A 102 12.79 2.83 10.27
N ARG A 103 13.98 3.10 10.80
CA ARG A 103 14.71 2.17 11.66
C ARG A 103 13.90 1.71 12.87
N ILE A 104 13.17 2.61 13.51
CA ILE A 104 12.34 2.28 14.68
C ILE A 104 11.24 1.28 14.35
N LEU A 105 10.65 1.36 13.16
CA LEU A 105 9.64 0.42 12.68
C LEU A 105 10.27 -0.95 12.39
N GLN A 106 11.43 -0.98 11.75
CA GLN A 106 12.18 -2.20 11.49
C GLN A 106 12.56 -2.92 12.78
N GLU A 107 13.05 -2.20 13.80
CA GLU A 107 13.41 -2.76 15.09
C GLU A 107 12.22 -3.41 15.80
N ARG A 108 11.04 -2.81 15.71
CA ARG A 108 9.79 -3.38 16.24
C ARG A 108 9.39 -4.66 15.49
N LEU A 109 9.48 -4.61 14.16
CA LEU A 109 9.14 -5.73 13.30
C LEU A 109 10.02 -6.94 13.58
N PHE A 110 11.35 -6.77 13.61
CA PHE A 110 12.29 -7.86 13.81
C PHE A 110 12.21 -8.51 15.21
N LYS A 111 11.74 -7.77 16.20
CA LYS A 111 11.50 -8.29 17.56
C LYS A 111 10.16 -9.00 17.72
N HIS A 112 9.28 -8.89 16.73
CA HIS A 112 7.92 -9.41 16.87
C HIS A 112 7.84 -10.91 16.57
N PRO A 113 7.39 -11.78 17.51
CA PRO A 113 7.46 -13.24 17.38
C PRO A 113 6.56 -13.80 16.28
N LYS A 114 5.51 -13.07 15.88
CA LYS A 114 4.59 -13.48 14.82
C LYS A 114 5.01 -13.01 13.42
N ILE A 115 6.13 -12.27 13.27
CA ILE A 115 6.54 -11.76 11.97
C ILE A 115 7.74 -12.54 11.44
N LYS A 116 7.64 -12.99 10.20
CA LYS A 116 8.74 -13.53 9.40
C LYS A 116 9.02 -12.63 8.21
N VAL A 117 10.27 -12.60 7.78
CA VAL A 117 10.68 -11.83 6.59
C VAL A 117 11.25 -12.77 5.54
N VAL A 118 10.77 -12.64 4.31
CA VAL A 118 11.29 -13.31 3.14
C VAL A 118 11.90 -12.25 2.22
N TRP A 119 13.22 -12.25 2.17
CA TRP A 119 14.00 -11.32 1.37
C TRP A 119 14.18 -11.79 -0.07
N ASP A 120 14.62 -10.87 -0.91
CA ASP A 120 14.98 -11.12 -2.31
C ASP A 120 13.88 -11.85 -3.09
N SER A 121 12.63 -11.65 -2.72
CA SER A 121 11.50 -12.40 -3.26
C SER A 121 10.35 -11.46 -3.66
N ALA A 122 9.70 -11.83 -4.74
CA ALA A 122 8.47 -11.17 -5.22
C ALA A 122 7.36 -12.22 -5.36
N ILE A 123 6.11 -11.76 -5.33
CA ILE A 123 4.98 -12.63 -5.67
C ILE A 123 5.02 -12.89 -7.18
N ASP A 124 5.05 -14.15 -7.56
CA ASP A 124 4.93 -14.61 -8.95
C ASP A 124 3.45 -14.87 -9.26
N GLU A 125 2.75 -15.52 -8.35
CA GLU A 125 1.34 -15.85 -8.48
C GLU A 125 0.63 -15.92 -7.12
N ILE A 126 -0.63 -15.54 -7.08
CA ILE A 126 -1.53 -15.77 -5.93
C ILE A 126 -2.41 -16.94 -6.28
N CYS A 127 -2.37 -17.98 -5.47
CA CYS A 127 -3.02 -19.25 -5.74
C CYS A 127 -4.15 -19.52 -4.74
N GLY A 128 -5.18 -20.20 -5.19
CA GLY A 128 -6.32 -20.51 -4.36
C GLY A 128 -7.30 -21.48 -4.97
N THR A 129 -8.48 -21.57 -4.37
CA THR A 129 -9.60 -22.36 -4.84
C THR A 129 -10.62 -21.46 -5.53
N GLU A 130 -11.38 -22.00 -6.49
CA GLU A 130 -12.46 -21.26 -7.18
C GLU A 130 -13.79 -21.36 -6.44
N ASN A 131 -14.08 -22.49 -5.84
CA ASN A 131 -15.32 -22.74 -5.09
C ASN A 131 -15.05 -23.32 -3.69
N PRO A 132 -15.15 -22.54 -2.61
CA PRO A 132 -15.27 -21.06 -2.61
C PRO A 132 -14.00 -20.39 -3.14
N ASN A 133 -14.16 -19.19 -3.73
CA ASN A 133 -13.01 -18.40 -4.15
C ASN A 133 -12.23 -17.94 -2.91
N LYS A 134 -11.03 -18.49 -2.71
CA LYS A 134 -10.23 -18.29 -1.50
C LYS A 134 -8.74 -18.49 -1.79
N VAL A 135 -7.92 -17.56 -1.31
CA VAL A 135 -6.46 -17.72 -1.32
C VAL A 135 -6.03 -18.85 -0.39
N THR A 136 -5.11 -19.67 -0.84
CA THR A 136 -4.52 -20.79 -0.06
C THR A 136 -3.01 -20.67 0.09
N HIS A 137 -2.33 -20.10 -0.89
CA HIS A 137 -0.89 -19.87 -0.87
C HIS A 137 -0.50 -18.81 -1.90
N VAL A 138 0.73 -18.34 -1.81
CA VAL A 138 1.38 -17.52 -2.82
C VAL A 138 2.60 -18.23 -3.36
N ARG A 139 2.82 -18.16 -4.66
CA ARG A 139 4.07 -18.56 -5.27
C ARG A 139 5.04 -17.38 -5.25
N LEU A 140 6.16 -17.58 -4.64
CA LEU A 140 7.25 -16.63 -4.55
C LEU A 140 8.30 -16.94 -5.59
N LYS A 141 8.84 -15.90 -6.23
CA LYS A 141 10.01 -15.99 -7.10
C LYS A 141 11.16 -15.24 -6.43
N ASN A 142 12.26 -15.96 -6.16
CA ASN A 142 13.47 -15.30 -5.70
C ASN A 142 14.07 -14.48 -6.87
N VAL A 143 14.23 -13.18 -6.66
CA VAL A 143 14.65 -12.25 -7.72
C VAL A 143 16.11 -12.39 -8.11
N LYS A 144 16.95 -13.02 -7.26
CA LYS A 144 18.37 -13.25 -7.54
C LYS A 144 18.62 -14.58 -8.24
N THR A 145 17.91 -15.63 -7.83
CA THR A 145 18.15 -17.00 -8.32
C THR A 145 17.09 -17.49 -9.31
N GLY A 146 15.93 -16.84 -9.35
CA GLY A 146 14.78 -17.29 -10.13
C GLY A 146 14.03 -18.48 -9.51
N ALA A 147 14.46 -19.00 -8.36
CA ALA A 147 13.84 -20.14 -7.70
C ALA A 147 12.40 -19.81 -7.29
N LEU A 148 11.49 -20.76 -7.53
CA LEU A 148 10.10 -20.68 -7.13
C LEU A 148 9.89 -21.44 -5.82
N THR A 149 9.07 -20.88 -4.93
CA THR A 149 8.72 -21.49 -3.64
C THR A 149 7.29 -21.11 -3.27
N ASP A 150 6.49 -22.09 -2.89
CA ASP A 150 5.14 -21.85 -2.43
C ASP A 150 5.14 -21.54 -0.92
N LEU A 151 4.42 -20.49 -0.54
CA LEU A 151 4.24 -20.04 0.83
C LEU A 151 2.75 -20.04 1.16
N LYS A 152 2.36 -20.82 2.17
CA LYS A 152 0.98 -20.85 2.66
C LYS A 152 0.53 -19.46 3.11
N ALA A 153 -0.68 -19.06 2.69
CA ALA A 153 -1.29 -17.81 3.06
C ALA A 153 -2.82 -17.90 2.92
N ASP A 154 -3.53 -17.40 3.90
CA ASP A 154 -4.98 -17.23 3.83
C ASP A 154 -5.38 -15.84 3.28
N GLY A 155 -4.42 -14.93 3.21
CA GLY A 155 -4.62 -13.59 2.66
C GLY A 155 -3.30 -12.89 2.33
N VAL A 156 -3.40 -11.95 1.39
CA VAL A 156 -2.28 -11.17 0.85
C VAL A 156 -2.62 -9.68 0.94
N PHE A 157 -1.78 -8.92 1.61
CA PHE A 157 -1.89 -7.48 1.75
C PHE A 157 -0.83 -6.80 0.89
N ILE A 158 -1.29 -6.03 -0.11
CA ILE A 158 -0.41 -5.32 -1.04
C ILE A 158 -0.12 -3.93 -0.50
N SER A 159 1.01 -3.80 0.17
CA SER A 159 1.45 -2.55 0.82
C SER A 159 2.61 -1.90 0.06
N THR A 160 2.47 -1.83 -1.26
CA THR A 160 3.36 -1.04 -2.10
C THR A 160 2.96 0.43 -1.99
N ALA A 161 3.90 1.35 -2.20
CA ALA A 161 3.63 2.78 -2.07
C ALA A 161 2.39 3.19 -2.87
N GLY A 162 1.36 3.68 -2.19
CA GLY A 162 0.21 4.31 -2.82
C GLY A 162 0.66 5.54 -3.62
N VAL A 163 0.02 5.80 -4.73
CA VAL A 163 0.18 7.05 -5.46
C VAL A 163 -0.96 7.95 -4.98
N GLY A 164 -0.61 9.10 -4.38
CA GLY A 164 -1.60 10.15 -4.14
C GLY A 164 -2.26 10.49 -5.49
N VAL A 165 -3.57 10.43 -5.54
CA VAL A 165 -4.31 10.75 -6.76
C VAL A 165 -4.67 12.22 -6.68
N LEU A 166 -4.00 13.04 -7.49
CA LEU A 166 -4.54 14.34 -7.82
C LEU A 166 -5.69 14.13 -8.81
N PRO A 167 -6.78 14.90 -8.71
CA PRO A 167 -7.82 14.88 -9.72
C PRO A 167 -7.22 15.07 -11.11
N GLU A 168 -7.72 14.31 -12.09
CA GLU A 168 -7.26 14.41 -13.46
C GLU A 168 -7.42 15.87 -13.95
N GLY A 169 -6.33 16.43 -14.45
CA GLY A 169 -6.30 17.83 -14.91
C GLY A 169 -5.99 18.86 -13.82
N LEU A 170 -5.87 18.50 -12.53
CA LEU A 170 -5.46 19.46 -11.50
C LEU A 170 -3.97 19.80 -11.68
N ASP A 171 -3.70 20.99 -12.15
CA ASP A 171 -2.34 21.52 -12.30
C ASP A 171 -1.89 22.24 -11.01
N LEU A 172 -0.90 21.64 -10.33
CA LEU A 172 -0.21 22.21 -9.17
C LEU A 172 1.19 22.70 -9.53
N SER A 173 1.56 22.71 -10.82
CA SER A 173 2.95 22.98 -11.27
C SER A 173 3.33 24.46 -11.26
N ALA A 174 2.37 25.37 -11.10
CA ALA A 174 2.60 26.80 -11.18
C ALA A 174 3.33 27.38 -9.97
N ASP A 175 3.52 26.61 -8.90
CA ASP A 175 4.23 27.10 -7.72
C ASP A 175 5.33 26.12 -7.28
N LYS A 176 6.58 26.57 -7.40
CA LYS A 176 7.70 25.93 -6.73
C LYS A 176 7.47 26.15 -5.23
N ALA A 177 6.96 25.13 -4.54
CA ALA A 177 6.87 25.11 -3.11
C ALA A 177 8.19 25.63 -2.52
N ARG A 178 8.16 26.74 -1.80
CA ARG A 178 9.37 27.30 -1.17
C ARG A 178 9.86 26.31 -0.13
N PRO A 179 11.19 26.12 0.01
CA PRO A 179 11.73 25.36 1.11
C PRO A 179 11.22 25.95 2.43
N GLY A 180 10.30 25.28 3.10
CA GLY A 180 9.63 25.76 4.32
C GLY A 180 8.11 25.61 4.34
N ASP A 181 7.45 25.46 3.19
CA ASP A 181 6.00 25.30 3.08
C ASP A 181 5.52 23.84 3.25
N ARG A 182 6.30 23.03 3.97
CA ARG A 182 5.86 21.69 4.35
C ARG A 182 4.98 21.79 5.60
N VAL A 183 3.76 21.44 5.43
CA VAL A 183 2.89 20.98 6.52
C VAL A 183 3.13 19.50 6.73
#